data_19c5cbf2e1cf409b15bda9cf2a9962db
#
_entry.id   19c5cbf2e1cf409b15bda9cf2a9962db
#
_cell.length_a   1.000
_cell.length_b   1.000
_cell.length_c   1.000
_cell.angle_alpha   90.00
_cell.angle_beta   90.00
_cell.angle_gamma   90.00
#
_symmetry.space_group_name_H-M   'P 1'
#
loop_
_entity.id
_entity.type
_entity.pdbx_description
1 polymer ?
#
loop_
_entity_poly.entity_id
_entity_poly.type
_entity_poly.pdbx_seq_one_letter_code
_entity_poly.pdbx_strand_id
1 'polypeptide(L)'
;MNIETIAGQLAQVGYVVLDQPLLRSQSAQLYSRCQDDERQRFQPARIGRGAERQQLDAVRGDVICWLDDGDGIDHAYLVWMEKLRSGLNEALYLGLFDYECHYAIYCEGAGYARHSDVLNGHRNRVLSTVFYLNED
;
A
#
# COMPACT_ATOMS: atom_id res chain seq x y z
N MET A 1 14.90 3.42 -9.16
CA MET A 1 13.51 3.75 -9.53
C MET A 1 13.52 5.04 -10.34
N ASN A 2 12.98 5.00 -11.54
CA ASN A 2 12.90 6.18 -12.41
C ASN A 2 11.52 6.83 -12.29
N ILE A 3 11.44 7.91 -11.55
CA ILE A 3 10.17 8.59 -11.26
C ILE A 3 9.57 9.22 -12.52
N GLU A 4 10.39 9.72 -13.44
CA GLU A 4 9.88 10.30 -14.68
C GLU A 4 9.16 9.26 -15.55
N THR A 5 9.71 8.06 -15.64
CA THR A 5 9.08 6.95 -16.35
C THR A 5 7.75 6.56 -15.70
N ILE A 6 7.74 6.44 -14.37
CA ILE A 6 6.53 6.12 -13.62
C ILE A 6 5.47 7.20 -13.85
N ALA A 7 5.84 8.45 -13.71
CA ALA A 7 4.94 9.58 -13.91
C ALA A 7 4.36 9.60 -15.33
N GLY A 8 5.19 9.36 -16.33
CA GLY A 8 4.75 9.30 -17.73
C GLY A 8 3.72 8.22 -17.96
N GLN A 9 3.93 7.01 -17.42
CA GLN A 9 2.97 5.93 -17.57
C GLN A 9 1.67 6.18 -16.81
N LEU A 10 1.75 6.72 -15.61
CA LEU A 10 0.55 7.09 -14.86
C LEU A 10 -0.28 8.12 -15.61
N ALA A 11 0.35 9.11 -16.22
CA ALA A 11 -0.34 10.15 -16.98
C ALA A 11 -1.00 9.59 -18.25
N GLN A 12 -0.37 8.64 -18.93
CA GLN A 12 -0.87 8.10 -20.19
C GLN A 12 -1.89 6.99 -20.01
N VAL A 13 -1.65 6.08 -19.07
CA VAL A 13 -2.39 4.81 -18.96
C VAL A 13 -3.19 4.73 -17.66
N GLY A 14 -2.79 5.46 -16.64
CA GLY A 14 -3.44 5.45 -15.34
C GLY A 14 -2.87 4.43 -14.35
N TYR A 15 -1.97 3.56 -14.78
CA TYR A 15 -1.28 2.61 -13.91
C TYR A 15 0.10 2.29 -14.44
N VAL A 16 0.94 1.73 -13.57
CA VAL A 16 2.27 1.24 -13.92
C VAL A 16 2.58 0.02 -13.08
N VAL A 17 3.23 -0.98 -13.68
CA VAL A 17 3.74 -2.16 -13.00
C VAL A 17 5.26 -2.09 -13.02
N LEU A 18 5.87 -2.25 -11.84
CA LEU A 18 7.32 -2.21 -11.68
C LEU A 18 7.82 -3.60 -11.33
N ASP A 19 8.82 -4.08 -12.08
CA ASP A 19 9.51 -5.32 -11.76
C ASP A 19 10.64 -5.04 -10.79
N GLN A 20 10.62 -5.70 -9.63
CA GLN A 20 11.68 -5.67 -8.62
C GLN A 20 12.17 -4.24 -8.30
N PRO A 21 11.26 -3.34 -7.86
CA PRO A 21 11.65 -1.97 -7.56
C PRO A 21 12.54 -1.85 -6.32
N LEU A 22 12.59 -2.88 -5.48
CA LEU A 22 13.45 -2.97 -4.31
C LEU A 22 14.47 -4.08 -4.47
N LEU A 23 15.58 -3.98 -3.73
CA LEU A 23 16.54 -5.07 -3.64
C LEU A 23 15.87 -6.31 -3.02
N ARG A 24 16.33 -7.49 -3.44
CA ARG A 24 15.80 -8.76 -2.92
C ARG A 24 15.91 -8.86 -1.40
N SER A 25 17.00 -8.36 -0.83
CA SER A 25 17.22 -8.34 0.62
C SER A 25 16.14 -7.51 1.33
N GLN A 26 15.77 -6.37 0.76
CA GLN A 26 14.72 -5.51 1.32
C GLN A 26 13.35 -6.17 1.26
N SER A 27 13.02 -6.78 0.12
CA SER A 27 11.76 -7.53 -0.03
C SER A 27 11.67 -8.70 0.93
N ALA A 28 12.78 -9.43 1.10
CA ALA A 28 12.85 -10.56 2.02
C ALA A 28 12.68 -10.11 3.48
N GLN A 29 13.24 -8.98 3.85
CA GLN A 29 13.07 -8.42 5.20
C GLN A 29 11.63 -8.03 5.47
N LEU A 30 10.96 -7.38 4.52
CA LEU A 30 9.55 -7.03 4.65
C LEU A 30 8.67 -8.28 4.77
N TYR A 31 8.96 -9.29 3.96
CA TYR A 31 8.23 -10.55 4.00
C TYR A 31 8.38 -11.25 5.35
N SER A 32 9.61 -11.36 5.85
CA SER A 32 9.87 -11.96 7.16
C SER A 32 9.17 -11.22 8.28
N ARG A 33 9.20 -9.90 8.25
CA ARG A 33 8.53 -9.07 9.24
C ARG A 33 7.01 -9.27 9.20
N CYS A 34 6.44 -9.37 8.02
CA CYS A 34 5.02 -9.66 7.84
C CYS A 34 4.65 -11.00 8.45
N GLN A 35 5.45 -12.05 8.22
CA GLN A 35 5.19 -13.38 8.76
C GLN A 35 5.37 -13.46 10.27
N ASP A 36 6.42 -12.86 10.80
CA ASP A 36 6.75 -12.94 12.22
C ASP A 36 5.68 -12.30 13.09
N ASP A 37 5.06 -11.25 12.61
CA ASP A 37 4.07 -10.49 13.37
C ASP A 37 2.62 -10.83 13.03
N GLU A 38 2.41 -11.79 12.15
CA GLU A 38 1.09 -12.11 11.58
C GLU A 38 0.00 -12.26 12.64
N ARG A 39 0.32 -12.96 13.73
CA ARG A 39 -0.69 -13.29 14.77
C ARG A 39 -0.83 -12.24 15.84
N GLN A 40 0.17 -11.39 16.05
CA GLN A 40 0.22 -10.47 17.17
C GLN A 40 -0.26 -9.07 16.83
N ARG A 41 0.06 -8.57 15.64
CA ARG A 41 -0.21 -7.20 15.24
C ARG A 41 -1.32 -7.06 14.22
N PHE A 42 -1.69 -8.14 13.53
CA PHE A 42 -2.67 -8.06 12.47
C PHE A 42 -4.10 -8.10 13.00
N GLN A 43 -4.95 -7.28 12.41
CA GLN A 43 -6.36 -7.17 12.74
C GLN A 43 -7.19 -7.26 11.46
N PRO A 44 -8.45 -7.71 11.53
CA PRO A 44 -9.34 -7.68 10.37
C PRO A 44 -9.42 -6.28 9.80
N ALA A 45 -9.34 -6.19 8.47
CA ALA A 45 -9.43 -4.92 7.77
C ALA A 45 -10.85 -4.36 7.86
N ARG A 46 -10.95 -3.03 7.88
CA ARG A 46 -12.22 -2.32 7.92
C ARG A 46 -12.37 -1.41 6.73
N ILE A 47 -13.60 -1.08 6.40
CA ILE A 47 -13.94 -0.22 5.27
C ILE A 47 -14.35 1.14 5.80
N GLY A 48 -13.85 2.21 5.16
CA GLY A 48 -14.17 3.57 5.53
C GLY A 48 -13.39 4.10 6.72
N ARG A 49 -13.77 5.29 7.19
CA ARG A 49 -13.14 6.01 8.28
C ARG A 49 -14.16 6.50 9.29
N GLY A 50 -13.74 6.63 10.55
CA GLY A 50 -14.59 7.15 11.61
C GLY A 50 -15.90 6.39 11.72
N ALA A 51 -17.03 7.08 11.63
CA ALA A 51 -18.35 6.48 11.73
C ALA A 51 -18.70 5.57 10.54
N GLU A 52 -18.02 5.75 9.42
CA GLU A 52 -18.22 4.93 8.21
C GLU A 52 -17.38 3.67 8.23
N ARG A 53 -16.51 3.52 9.22
CA ARG A 53 -15.62 2.38 9.33
C ARG A 53 -16.42 1.11 9.63
N GLN A 54 -16.31 0.13 8.72
CA GLN A 54 -17.07 -1.11 8.80
C GLN A 54 -16.15 -2.30 8.55
N GLN A 55 -16.46 -3.41 9.20
CA GLN A 55 -15.81 -4.70 8.97
C GLN A 55 -16.79 -5.59 8.22
N LEU A 56 -16.57 -5.76 6.91
CA LEU A 56 -17.45 -6.54 6.04
C LEU A 56 -16.63 -7.64 5.34
N ASP A 57 -16.66 -8.86 5.89
CA ASP A 57 -15.90 -10.00 5.36
C ASP A 57 -16.29 -10.35 3.93
N ALA A 58 -17.53 -10.09 3.54
CA ALA A 58 -18.00 -10.31 2.17
C ALA A 58 -17.35 -9.35 1.17
N VAL A 59 -16.91 -8.17 1.61
CA VAL A 59 -16.28 -7.16 0.76
C VAL A 59 -14.77 -7.23 0.87
N ARG A 60 -14.25 -7.43 2.07
CA ARG A 60 -12.82 -7.45 2.34
C ARG A 60 -12.49 -8.53 3.37
N GLY A 61 -11.73 -9.55 2.95
CA GLY A 61 -11.41 -10.72 3.76
C GLY A 61 -9.96 -10.77 4.25
N ASP A 62 -9.24 -9.64 4.23
CA ASP A 62 -7.85 -9.59 4.67
C ASP A 62 -7.70 -9.16 6.13
N VAL A 63 -6.55 -9.46 6.69
CA VAL A 63 -6.08 -8.89 7.96
C VAL A 63 -4.95 -7.91 7.65
N ILE A 64 -4.87 -6.83 8.39
CA ILE A 64 -3.90 -5.77 8.14
C ILE A 64 -3.08 -5.44 9.37
N CYS A 65 -1.89 -4.90 9.14
CA CYS A 65 -1.04 -4.31 10.15
C CYS A 65 -0.38 -3.06 9.59
N TRP A 66 -0.62 -1.92 10.23
CA TRP A 66 0.02 -0.67 9.81
C TRP A 66 1.53 -0.76 9.97
N LEU A 67 2.28 -0.19 9.03
CA LEU A 67 3.72 -0.11 9.15
C LEU A 67 4.07 0.78 10.35
N ASP A 68 5.14 0.39 11.04
CA ASP A 68 5.65 1.09 12.21
C ASP A 68 6.91 1.86 11.83
N ASP A 69 6.82 3.17 11.82
CA ASP A 69 7.96 4.04 11.50
C ASP A 69 9.13 3.88 12.49
N GLY A 70 8.85 3.37 13.70
CA GLY A 70 9.87 3.05 14.68
C GLY A 70 10.64 1.76 14.42
N ASP A 71 10.17 0.92 13.49
CA ASP A 71 10.87 -0.28 13.06
C ASP A 71 11.78 0.03 11.88
N GLY A 72 13.01 -0.49 11.89
CA GLY A 72 13.99 -0.16 10.86
C GLY A 72 13.61 -0.66 9.46
N ILE A 73 12.98 -1.82 9.37
CA ILE A 73 12.54 -2.41 8.09
C ILE A 73 11.38 -1.61 7.52
N ASP A 74 10.38 -1.35 8.34
CA ASP A 74 9.21 -0.55 7.93
C ASP A 74 9.63 0.87 7.57
N HIS A 75 10.50 1.47 8.38
CA HIS A 75 11.01 2.83 8.13
C HIS A 75 11.69 2.93 6.78
N ALA A 76 12.54 1.98 6.42
CA ALA A 76 13.23 1.98 5.13
C ALA A 76 12.25 1.98 3.96
N TYR A 77 11.18 1.19 4.05
CA TYR A 77 10.12 1.18 3.04
C TYR A 77 9.39 2.52 2.98
N LEU A 78 9.04 3.08 4.12
CA LEU A 78 8.35 4.37 4.19
C LEU A 78 9.21 5.50 3.62
N VAL A 79 10.52 5.49 3.84
CA VAL A 79 11.44 6.46 3.23
C VAL A 79 11.43 6.35 1.70
N TRP A 80 11.43 5.13 1.18
CA TRP A 80 11.37 4.91 -0.27
C TRP A 80 10.05 5.43 -0.86
N MET A 81 8.94 5.16 -0.18
CA MET A 81 7.62 5.64 -0.62
C MET A 81 7.50 7.15 -0.52
N GLU A 82 8.16 7.78 0.44
CA GLU A 82 8.19 9.25 0.55
C GLU A 82 8.92 9.88 -0.65
N LYS A 83 9.99 9.26 -1.12
CA LYS A 83 10.67 9.71 -2.34
C LYS A 83 9.75 9.60 -3.55
N LEU A 84 8.99 8.51 -3.65
CA LEU A 84 8.02 8.33 -4.73
C LEU A 84 6.93 9.39 -4.66
N ARG A 85 6.36 9.61 -3.49
CA ARG A 85 5.31 10.62 -3.28
C ARG A 85 5.79 12.01 -3.71
N SER A 86 6.93 12.43 -3.21
CA SER A 86 7.52 13.72 -3.50
C SER A 86 7.84 13.89 -4.99
N GLY A 87 8.44 12.86 -5.59
CA GLY A 87 8.78 12.90 -7.02
C GLY A 87 7.57 12.95 -7.93
N LEU A 88 6.50 12.23 -7.59
CA LEU A 88 5.25 12.27 -8.37
C LEU A 88 4.54 13.62 -8.22
N ASN A 89 4.60 14.24 -7.05
CA ASN A 89 4.06 15.59 -6.88
C ASN A 89 4.78 16.60 -7.75
N GLU A 90 6.10 16.50 -7.85
CA GLU A 90 6.88 17.39 -8.72
C GLU A 90 6.55 17.17 -10.20
N ALA A 91 6.39 15.91 -10.60
CA ALA A 91 6.18 15.56 -12.00
C ALA A 91 4.74 15.79 -12.49
N LEU A 92 3.75 15.54 -11.63
CA LEU A 92 2.33 15.50 -12.03
C LEU A 92 1.43 16.46 -11.28
N TYR A 93 1.93 17.19 -10.29
CA TYR A 93 1.16 18.15 -9.49
C TYR A 93 -0.10 17.51 -8.86
N LEU A 94 0.04 16.29 -8.33
CA LEU A 94 -1.09 15.51 -7.82
C LEU A 94 -1.60 15.98 -6.45
N GLY A 95 -0.84 16.77 -5.71
CA GLY A 95 -1.23 17.21 -4.39
C GLY A 95 -1.25 16.08 -3.36
N LEU A 96 -0.30 15.15 -3.45
CA LEU A 96 -0.17 14.04 -2.51
C LEU A 96 0.45 14.58 -1.21
N PHE A 97 -0.38 14.80 -0.18
CA PHE A 97 0.07 15.39 1.07
C PHE A 97 0.56 14.35 2.08
N ASP A 98 0.01 13.16 2.01
CA ASP A 98 0.15 12.16 3.04
C ASP A 98 0.26 10.78 2.44
N TYR A 99 0.73 9.83 3.23
CA TYR A 99 0.91 8.46 2.81
C TYR A 99 0.58 7.52 3.97
N GLU A 100 -0.32 6.57 3.71
CA GLU A 100 -0.67 5.51 4.63
C GLU A 100 -0.25 4.18 4.03
N CYS A 101 0.35 3.31 4.84
CA CYS A 101 0.80 2.01 4.37
C CYS A 101 0.58 0.93 5.41
N HIS A 102 0.07 -0.21 4.97
CA HIS A 102 -0.10 -1.37 5.83
C HIS A 102 0.29 -2.65 5.10
N TYR A 103 0.70 -3.63 5.88
CA TYR A 103 0.73 -5.01 5.39
C TYR A 103 -0.70 -5.53 5.27
N ALA A 104 -0.94 -6.39 4.30
CA ALA A 104 -2.22 -7.08 4.16
C ALA A 104 -1.97 -8.56 3.88
N ILE A 105 -2.69 -9.42 4.59
CA ILE A 105 -2.62 -10.85 4.40
C ILE A 105 -4.00 -11.34 4.00
N TYR A 106 -4.07 -11.95 2.82
CA TYR A 106 -5.27 -12.63 2.32
C TYR A 106 -5.03 -14.12 2.43
N CYS A 107 -5.81 -14.80 3.28
CA CYS A 107 -5.78 -16.24 3.34
C CYS A 107 -6.33 -16.84 2.05
N GLU A 108 -6.00 -18.10 1.77
CA GLU A 108 -6.49 -18.79 0.58
C GLU A 108 -8.01 -18.70 0.49
N GLY A 109 -8.50 -18.27 -0.66
CA GLY A 109 -9.92 -18.07 -0.92
C GLY A 109 -10.47 -16.71 -0.48
N ALA A 110 -9.70 -15.93 0.27
CA ALA A 110 -10.11 -14.57 0.65
C ALA A 110 -9.78 -13.57 -0.47
N GLY A 111 -10.46 -12.44 -0.48
CA GLY A 111 -10.25 -11.41 -1.46
C GLY A 111 -10.82 -10.08 -1.03
N TYR A 112 -10.74 -9.12 -1.93
CA TYR A 112 -11.31 -7.79 -1.76
C TYR A 112 -12.23 -7.52 -2.95
N ALA A 113 -13.50 -7.29 -2.70
CA ALA A 113 -14.45 -6.97 -3.77
C ALA A 113 -14.01 -5.70 -4.52
N ARG A 114 -14.33 -5.63 -5.82
CA ARG A 114 -14.04 -4.44 -6.61
C ARG A 114 -14.63 -3.20 -5.93
N HIS A 115 -13.81 -2.19 -5.76
CA HIS A 115 -14.16 -1.00 -5.00
C HIS A 115 -13.41 0.22 -5.52
N SER A 116 -13.80 1.40 -5.05
CA SER A 116 -13.05 2.63 -5.23
C SER A 116 -12.38 3.00 -3.91
N ASP A 117 -11.14 3.50 -3.96
CA ASP A 117 -10.45 4.05 -2.80
C ASP A 117 -11.01 5.41 -2.39
N VAL A 118 -11.90 5.99 -3.19
CA VAL A 118 -12.64 7.20 -2.89
C VAL A 118 -14.03 6.80 -2.41
N LEU A 119 -14.33 7.05 -1.13
CA LEU A 119 -15.61 6.68 -0.50
C LEU A 119 -16.45 7.92 -0.22
N ASN A 120 -17.74 7.87 -0.59
CA ASN A 120 -18.75 8.88 -0.20
C ASN A 120 -18.31 10.33 -0.42
N GLY A 121 -17.61 10.61 -1.52
CA GLY A 121 -17.09 11.94 -1.82
C GLY A 121 -15.84 12.34 -1.07
N HIS A 122 -15.31 11.49 -0.19
CA HIS A 122 -14.02 11.70 0.48
C HIS A 122 -12.88 11.38 -0.48
N ARG A 123 -12.20 12.40 -0.99
CA ARG A 123 -11.11 12.25 -1.95
C ARG A 123 -9.74 12.27 -1.27
N ASN A 124 -9.57 11.42 -0.25
CA ASN A 124 -8.33 11.35 0.50
C ASN A 124 -7.25 10.52 -0.22
N ARG A 125 -7.66 9.65 -1.14
CA ARG A 125 -6.77 8.74 -1.84
C ARG A 125 -6.75 9.10 -3.32
N VAL A 126 -5.63 9.66 -3.76
CA VAL A 126 -5.40 10.05 -5.15
C VAL A 126 -4.71 8.93 -5.92
N LEU A 127 -3.81 8.22 -5.24
CA LEU A 127 -3.00 7.16 -5.83
C LEU A 127 -2.89 6.00 -4.86
N SER A 128 -3.06 4.79 -5.38
CA SER A 128 -2.86 3.56 -4.60
C SER A 128 -1.63 2.82 -5.12
N THR A 129 -0.87 2.24 -4.20
CA THR A 129 0.27 1.38 -4.52
C THR A 129 0.10 0.03 -3.85
N VAL A 130 0.52 -1.02 -4.54
CA VAL A 130 0.54 -2.39 -4.00
C VAL A 130 1.92 -2.97 -4.26
N PHE A 131 2.55 -3.47 -3.22
CA PHE A 131 3.81 -4.18 -3.32
C PHE A 131 3.59 -5.64 -2.90
N TYR A 132 3.72 -6.54 -3.86
CA TYR A 132 3.52 -7.98 -3.61
C TYR A 132 4.79 -8.57 -3.01
N LEU A 133 4.66 -9.16 -1.81
CA LEU A 133 5.78 -9.74 -1.06
C LEU A 133 5.94 -11.23 -1.31
N ASN A 134 4.87 -11.94 -1.67
CA ASN A 134 4.95 -13.37 -1.95
C ASN A 134 5.71 -13.64 -3.25
N GLU A 135 6.38 -14.77 -3.32
CA GLU A 135 7.25 -15.09 -4.45
C GLU A 135 6.47 -15.52 -5.71
N ASP A 136 5.24 -15.91 -5.54
CA ASP A 136 4.36 -16.33 -6.66
C ASP A 136 2.95 -15.81 -6.51
#